data_f22a60e4f81cc408b559beb09dc6a86e
#
_entry.id   f22a60e4f81cc408b559beb09dc6a86e
#
_cell.length_a   1.000
_cell.length_b   1.000
_cell.length_c   1.000
_cell.angle_alpha   90.00
_cell.angle_beta   90.00
_cell.angle_gamma   90.00
#
_symmetry.space_group_name_H-M   'P 1'
#
loop_
_entity.id
_entity.type
_entity.pdbx_description
1 polymer ?
#
loop_
_entity_poly.entity_id
_entity_poly.type
_entity_poly.pdbx_seq_one_letter_code
_entity_poly.pdbx_strand_id
1 'polypeptide(L)'
;MKKIILPILFLFCFLAQNMRAQEFNFTVTVNTKQVAGTDQRVYESLQEAVMNFMNNRIWTNIKFEEQERIEGTMVIVVKNKDGNYIDGELNIGLRRPVYKSNYNTPLLNYIDTDFSINYIESQPLDFNENSFMSNLTSILAFYAYYSLGLYFDTFGLYGGDEMFKAAELIVTQAQSATEGGWKAFDSYKNRYWLLENFTNAAYRPLRQYMYEYHRLGLDVMGNGKVDDGRAAMTKSLDYVKSVYNSKPNLYFLQILNDTKRDEWKNVYSQGPQQERTKAVNIFRELDPTHAEEYEALLNAKPKF
;
A
#
# COMPACT_ATOMS: atom_id res chain seq x y z
N MET A 1 29.49 9.69 49.24
CA MET A 1 29.36 9.57 47.78
C MET A 1 28.46 8.42 47.30
N LYS A 2 28.15 7.37 48.10
CA LYS A 2 27.29 6.23 47.71
C LYS A 2 25.76 6.49 47.68
N LYS A 3 25.27 7.60 48.28
CA LYS A 3 23.81 7.88 48.41
C LYS A 3 23.20 8.70 47.24
N ILE A 4 24.02 9.22 46.31
CA ILE A 4 23.55 10.03 45.18
C ILE A 4 23.42 9.20 43.91
N ILE A 5 24.11 8.05 43.82
CA ILE A 5 24.08 7.20 42.63
C ILE A 5 22.74 6.46 42.44
N LEU A 6 22.06 6.10 43.55
CA LEU A 6 20.81 5.34 43.49
C LEU A 6 19.64 6.12 42.88
N PRO A 7 19.39 7.43 43.20
CA PRO A 7 18.33 8.19 42.57
C PRO A 7 18.62 8.54 41.10
N ILE A 8 19.90 8.64 40.67
CA ILE A 8 20.28 8.88 39.27
C ILE A 8 20.01 7.61 38.42
N LEU A 9 20.28 6.43 38.96
CA LEU A 9 19.97 5.17 38.29
C LEU A 9 18.44 4.95 38.12
N PHE A 10 17.67 5.39 39.14
CA PHE A 10 16.19 5.32 39.07
C PHE A 10 15.60 6.33 38.10
N LEU A 11 16.21 7.51 37.94
CA LEU A 11 15.81 8.51 36.95
C LEU A 11 16.12 8.06 35.53
N PHE A 12 17.20 7.29 35.30
CA PHE A 12 17.55 6.73 33.98
C PHE A 12 16.63 5.57 33.58
N CYS A 13 16.08 4.80 34.52
CA CYS A 13 15.08 3.78 34.25
C CYS A 13 13.71 4.35 33.84
N PHE A 14 13.37 5.58 34.28
CA PHE A 14 12.13 6.25 33.87
C PHE A 14 12.21 6.91 32.49
N LEU A 15 13.41 7.13 31.95
CA LEU A 15 13.63 7.66 30.60
C LEU A 15 13.61 6.58 29.51
N ALA A 16 13.58 5.29 29.87
CA ALA A 16 13.24 4.21 28.96
C ALA A 16 11.72 4.17 28.72
N GLN A 17 11.13 5.34 28.42
CA GLN A 17 9.76 5.38 27.90
C GLN A 17 9.75 4.65 26.57
N ASN A 18 8.88 3.66 26.50
CA ASN A 18 8.53 2.89 25.32
C ASN A 18 8.56 3.78 24.08
N MET A 19 9.68 3.81 23.35
CA MET A 19 9.68 4.25 21.97
C MET A 19 8.82 3.24 21.23
N ARG A 20 7.52 3.53 21.13
CA ARG A 20 6.66 2.78 20.20
C ARG A 20 7.18 3.11 18.82
N ALA A 21 7.72 2.13 18.15
CA ALA A 21 8.15 2.33 16.79
C ALA A 21 6.90 2.60 15.93
N GLN A 22 7.05 3.59 15.07
CA GLN A 22 6.04 3.96 14.09
C GLN A 22 5.98 2.87 13.02
N GLU A 23 4.79 2.62 12.47
CA GLU A 23 4.58 1.54 11.52
C GLU A 23 5.19 1.81 10.14
N PHE A 24 5.28 3.09 9.76
CA PHE A 24 5.68 3.50 8.42
C PHE A 24 7.06 4.16 8.34
N ASN A 25 7.67 4.01 7.16
CA ASN A 25 8.82 4.74 6.68
C ASN A 25 8.55 5.22 5.25
N PHE A 26 7.63 6.19 5.11
CA PHE A 26 7.29 6.78 3.82
C PHE A 26 8.31 7.85 3.42
N THR A 27 8.79 7.75 2.19
CA THR A 27 9.42 8.88 1.50
C THR A 27 8.34 9.68 0.78
N VAL A 28 8.28 10.99 1.05
CA VAL A 28 7.29 11.89 0.45
C VAL A 28 8.01 12.90 -0.44
N THR A 29 7.47 13.14 -1.62
CA THR A 29 7.94 14.16 -2.57
C THR A 29 6.76 14.95 -3.14
N VAL A 30 6.95 16.27 -3.34
CA VAL A 30 5.99 17.12 -4.04
C VAL A 30 6.61 17.55 -5.38
N ASN A 31 5.99 17.14 -6.48
CA ASN A 31 6.43 17.47 -7.84
C ASN A 31 5.58 18.63 -8.39
N THR A 32 6.24 19.75 -8.64
CA THR A 32 5.62 21.00 -9.08
C THR A 32 5.96 21.37 -10.53
N LYS A 33 6.51 20.44 -11.32
CA LYS A 33 6.98 20.73 -12.69
C LYS A 33 5.90 21.26 -13.64
N GLN A 34 4.63 21.01 -13.32
CA GLN A 34 3.49 21.45 -14.14
C GLN A 34 2.95 22.83 -13.72
N VAL A 35 3.43 23.40 -12.61
CA VAL A 35 2.95 24.68 -12.07
C VAL A 35 4.10 25.69 -12.04
N ALA A 36 3.99 26.76 -12.83
CA ALA A 36 5.02 27.80 -12.90
C ALA A 36 4.77 28.93 -11.89
N GLY A 37 5.84 29.54 -11.35
CA GLY A 37 5.79 30.81 -10.62
C GLY A 37 5.21 30.75 -9.21
N THR A 38 5.10 29.59 -8.60
CA THR A 38 4.56 29.39 -7.23
C THR A 38 5.67 29.41 -6.17
N ASP A 39 5.35 29.84 -4.96
CA ASP A 39 6.28 29.84 -3.83
C ASP A 39 6.65 28.39 -3.43
N GLN A 40 7.91 28.03 -3.64
CA GLN A 40 8.46 26.70 -3.36
C GLN A 40 8.29 26.28 -1.89
N ARG A 41 8.30 27.24 -0.94
CA ARG A 41 8.19 27.00 0.49
C ARG A 41 6.89 26.32 0.90
N VAL A 42 5.78 26.62 0.21
CA VAL A 42 4.48 25.98 0.48
C VAL A 42 4.55 24.47 0.20
N TYR A 43 5.23 24.10 -0.89
CA TYR A 43 5.37 22.69 -1.27
C TYR A 43 6.35 21.92 -0.40
N GLU A 44 7.44 22.57 0.04
CA GLU A 44 8.37 22.00 1.01
C GLU A 44 7.69 21.80 2.36
N SER A 45 6.89 22.78 2.81
CA SER A 45 6.07 22.65 4.02
C SER A 45 5.03 21.54 3.90
N LEU A 46 4.35 21.41 2.77
CA LEU A 46 3.40 20.32 2.50
C LEU A 46 4.09 18.95 2.55
N GLN A 47 5.24 18.83 1.90
CA GLN A 47 6.03 17.60 1.88
C GLN A 47 6.40 17.15 3.30
N GLU A 48 6.92 18.07 4.10
CA GLU A 48 7.30 17.80 5.49
C GLU A 48 6.08 17.44 6.35
N ALA A 49 4.98 18.19 6.23
CA ALA A 49 3.76 17.93 6.96
C ALA A 49 3.18 16.53 6.66
N VAL A 50 3.12 16.15 5.37
CA VAL A 50 2.65 14.81 4.95
C VAL A 50 3.59 13.72 5.44
N MET A 51 4.90 13.91 5.31
CA MET A 51 5.89 12.94 5.80
C MET A 51 5.78 12.74 7.32
N ASN A 52 5.66 13.82 8.08
CA ASN A 52 5.49 13.77 9.52
C ASN A 52 4.16 13.12 9.93
N PHE A 53 3.07 13.43 9.21
CA PHE A 53 1.76 12.84 9.47
C PHE A 53 1.76 11.32 9.29
N MET A 54 2.38 10.82 8.21
CA MET A 54 2.45 9.39 7.91
C MET A 54 3.40 8.65 8.85
N ASN A 55 4.61 9.19 9.07
CA ASN A 55 5.69 8.46 9.74
C ASN A 55 5.72 8.63 11.27
N ASN A 56 5.17 9.74 11.80
CA ASN A 56 5.29 10.04 13.24
C ASN A 56 4.03 9.72 14.05
N ARG A 57 2.93 9.39 13.38
CA ARG A 57 1.68 8.95 14.03
C ARG A 57 1.75 7.46 14.33
N ILE A 58 1.16 7.06 15.47
CA ILE A 58 0.92 5.66 15.81
C ILE A 58 -0.45 5.29 15.25
N TRP A 59 -0.47 4.32 14.34
CA TRP A 59 -1.68 3.88 13.63
C TRP A 59 -2.30 2.63 14.24
N THR A 60 -1.49 1.84 14.96
CA THR A 60 -1.94 0.58 15.56
C THR A 60 -1.41 0.41 16.99
N ASN A 61 -1.91 -0.59 17.70
CA ASN A 61 -1.34 -1.01 18.99
C ASN A 61 -0.21 -2.04 18.84
N ILE A 62 0.16 -2.39 17.60
CA ILE A 62 1.21 -3.37 17.31
C ILE A 62 2.55 -2.67 17.36
N LYS A 63 3.52 -3.28 18.04
CA LYS A 63 4.88 -2.77 18.10
C LYS A 63 5.67 -3.25 16.89
N PHE A 64 6.18 -2.30 16.10
CA PHE A 64 7.13 -2.56 15.02
C PHE A 64 8.55 -2.28 15.51
N GLU A 65 9.49 -3.11 15.14
CA GLU A 65 10.91 -2.75 15.24
C GLU A 65 11.30 -1.85 14.06
N GLU A 66 12.40 -1.11 14.18
CA GLU A 66 12.80 -0.13 13.14
C GLU A 66 12.96 -0.77 11.75
N GLN A 67 13.52 -1.99 11.71
CA GLN A 67 13.68 -2.77 10.47
C GLN A 67 12.40 -3.42 9.95
N GLU A 68 11.32 -3.40 10.73
CA GLU A 68 10.00 -3.94 10.35
C GLU A 68 9.08 -2.86 9.79
N ARG A 69 9.51 -1.59 9.83
CA ARG A 69 8.71 -0.48 9.31
C ARG A 69 8.37 -0.71 7.84
N ILE A 70 7.14 -0.40 7.52
CA ILE A 70 6.60 -0.57 6.17
C ILE A 70 7.16 0.53 5.27
N GLU A 71 7.96 0.14 4.30
CA GLU A 71 8.50 1.07 3.32
C GLU A 71 7.44 1.49 2.31
N GLY A 72 7.33 2.79 2.10
CA GLY A 72 6.41 3.36 1.13
C GLY A 72 6.95 4.62 0.47
N THR A 73 6.33 4.98 -0.64
CA THR A 73 6.56 6.24 -1.34
C THR A 73 5.24 6.96 -1.57
N MET A 74 5.23 8.27 -1.40
CA MET A 74 4.13 9.14 -1.79
C MET A 74 4.67 10.27 -2.65
N VAL A 75 4.17 10.40 -3.88
CA VAL A 75 4.54 11.51 -4.77
C VAL A 75 3.29 12.31 -5.09
N ILE A 76 3.22 13.52 -4.56
CA ILE A 76 2.16 14.48 -4.87
C ILE A 76 2.58 15.21 -6.15
N VAL A 77 1.85 15.00 -7.24
CA VAL A 77 2.05 15.70 -8.51
C VAL A 77 1.05 16.85 -8.58
N VAL A 78 1.53 18.06 -8.36
CA VAL A 78 0.69 19.27 -8.41
C VAL A 78 0.40 19.62 -9.86
N LYS A 79 -0.88 19.67 -10.23
CA LYS A 79 -1.37 20.05 -11.56
C LYS A 79 -1.87 21.48 -11.61
N ASN A 80 -2.49 21.95 -10.52
CA ASN A 80 -3.00 23.31 -10.41
C ASN A 80 -2.89 23.80 -8.95
N LYS A 81 -2.73 25.13 -8.78
CA LYS A 81 -2.80 25.80 -7.48
C LYS A 81 -3.51 27.14 -7.63
N ASP A 82 -4.56 27.33 -6.85
CA ASP A 82 -5.31 28.59 -6.73
C ASP A 82 -5.43 28.96 -5.26
N GLY A 83 -4.77 30.03 -4.87
CA GLY A 83 -4.65 30.38 -3.45
C GLY A 83 -4.07 29.25 -2.62
N ASN A 84 -4.84 28.76 -1.64
CA ASN A 84 -4.50 27.62 -0.79
C ASN A 84 -4.98 26.28 -1.35
N TYR A 85 -5.72 26.29 -2.45
CA TYR A 85 -6.26 25.10 -3.07
C TYR A 85 -5.24 24.50 -4.03
N ILE A 86 -4.99 23.20 -3.88
CA ILE A 86 -4.02 22.42 -4.68
C ILE A 86 -4.77 21.22 -5.26
N ASP A 87 -4.75 21.13 -6.59
CA ASP A 87 -5.24 19.98 -7.34
C ASP A 87 -4.09 19.20 -7.94
N GLY A 88 -4.22 17.87 -7.99
CA GLY A 88 -3.19 17.03 -8.55
C GLY A 88 -3.49 15.55 -8.49
N GLU A 89 -2.44 14.78 -8.36
CA GLU A 89 -2.46 13.33 -8.20
C GLU A 89 -1.57 12.92 -7.03
N LEU A 90 -1.94 11.84 -6.37
CA LEU A 90 -1.12 11.20 -5.35
C LEU A 90 -0.69 9.81 -5.83
N ASN A 91 0.59 9.63 -6.11
CA ASN A 91 1.15 8.33 -6.47
C ASN A 91 1.64 7.64 -5.20
N ILE A 92 1.19 6.41 -4.98
CA ILE A 92 1.49 5.64 -3.76
C ILE A 92 2.13 4.33 -4.16
N GLY A 93 3.33 4.10 -3.64
CA GLY A 93 4.02 2.81 -3.69
C GLY A 93 4.13 2.21 -2.29
N LEU A 94 3.85 0.92 -2.14
CA LEU A 94 3.98 0.19 -0.88
C LEU A 94 4.76 -1.10 -1.12
N ARG A 95 5.71 -1.39 -0.24
CA ARG A 95 6.55 -2.59 -0.32
C ARG A 95 6.59 -3.33 1.02
N ARG A 96 6.87 -4.62 0.94
CA ARG A 96 7.04 -5.51 2.09
C ARG A 96 8.30 -6.34 1.92
N PRO A 97 9.16 -6.42 2.95
CA PRO A 97 10.31 -7.32 2.91
C PRO A 97 9.85 -8.79 2.86
N VAL A 98 10.51 -9.58 2.02
CA VAL A 98 10.31 -11.03 1.96
C VAL A 98 11.23 -11.70 2.98
N TYR A 99 10.67 -12.61 3.78
CA TYR A 99 11.37 -13.29 4.87
C TYR A 99 12.68 -13.93 4.41
N LYS A 100 13.76 -13.68 5.15
CA LYS A 100 15.12 -14.16 4.87
C LYS A 100 15.66 -13.84 3.47
N SER A 101 15.24 -12.76 2.86
CA SER A 101 15.76 -12.33 1.56
C SER A 101 16.03 -10.81 1.58
N ASN A 102 16.76 -10.32 0.58
CA ASN A 102 16.96 -8.89 0.34
C ASN A 102 15.93 -8.31 -0.62
N TYR A 103 14.87 -9.08 -0.93
CA TYR A 103 13.85 -8.67 -1.85
C TYR A 103 12.66 -8.04 -1.12
N ASN A 104 12.23 -6.87 -1.60
CA ASN A 104 11.01 -6.20 -1.15
C ASN A 104 9.93 -6.36 -2.22
N THR A 105 8.88 -7.12 -1.91
CA THR A 105 7.75 -7.34 -2.81
C THR A 105 6.83 -6.12 -2.85
N PRO A 106 6.43 -5.62 -4.04
CA PRO A 106 5.46 -4.55 -4.13
C PRO A 106 4.06 -5.05 -3.68
N LEU A 107 3.41 -4.29 -2.80
CA LEU A 107 2.03 -4.55 -2.35
C LEU A 107 1.01 -3.67 -3.05
N LEU A 108 1.40 -2.44 -3.36
CA LEU A 108 0.55 -1.45 -4.01
C LEU A 108 1.42 -0.55 -4.89
N ASN A 109 0.95 -0.31 -6.12
CA ASN A 109 1.42 0.76 -6.99
C ASN A 109 0.16 1.42 -7.57
N TYR A 110 -0.16 2.61 -7.06
CA TYR A 110 -1.46 3.22 -7.29
C TYR A 110 -1.35 4.72 -7.53
N ILE A 111 -2.17 5.23 -8.44
CA ILE A 111 -2.30 6.66 -8.73
C ILE A 111 -3.72 7.09 -8.35
N ASP A 112 -3.83 7.91 -7.32
CA ASP A 112 -5.07 8.58 -6.95
C ASP A 112 -5.19 9.89 -7.72
N THR A 113 -6.13 9.95 -8.63
CA THR A 113 -6.38 11.13 -9.47
C THR A 113 -7.35 12.13 -8.84
N ASP A 114 -7.96 11.78 -7.71
CA ASP A 114 -8.91 12.61 -6.98
C ASP A 114 -8.23 13.34 -5.79
N PHE A 115 -7.02 13.85 -6.02
CA PHE A 115 -6.24 14.57 -5.01
C PHE A 115 -6.47 16.08 -5.12
N SER A 116 -7.41 16.59 -4.35
CA SER A 116 -7.72 18.03 -4.23
C SER A 116 -7.71 18.42 -2.76
N ILE A 117 -6.88 19.37 -2.38
CA ILE A 117 -6.67 19.76 -0.99
C ILE A 117 -6.68 21.27 -0.80
N ASN A 118 -7.08 21.71 0.40
CA ASN A 118 -6.82 23.06 0.88
C ASN A 118 -5.66 22.98 1.86
N TYR A 119 -4.53 23.64 1.57
CA TYR A 119 -3.34 23.61 2.41
C TYR A 119 -2.82 25.01 2.68
N ILE A 120 -2.63 25.33 3.95
CA ILE A 120 -2.01 26.57 4.42
C ILE A 120 -0.62 26.21 4.97
N GLU A 121 0.42 26.97 4.54
CA GLU A 121 1.79 26.77 4.98
C GLU A 121 1.88 26.68 6.51
N SER A 122 2.59 25.66 7.00
CA SER A 122 2.82 25.39 8.42
C SER A 122 1.56 25.10 9.27
N GLN A 123 0.39 24.88 8.63
CA GLN A 123 -0.80 24.47 9.38
C GLN A 123 -0.63 23.04 9.90
N PRO A 124 -0.92 22.79 11.21
CA PRO A 124 -0.98 21.44 11.73
C PRO A 124 -2.00 20.57 11.00
N LEU A 125 -1.63 19.31 10.71
CA LEU A 125 -2.54 18.33 10.14
C LEU A 125 -3.31 17.60 11.24
N ASP A 126 -4.39 18.21 11.69
CA ASP A 126 -5.28 17.62 12.69
C ASP A 126 -6.10 16.49 12.08
N PHE A 127 -6.16 15.37 12.78
CA PHE A 127 -6.93 14.21 12.37
C PHE A 127 -7.67 13.59 13.56
N ASN A 128 -8.95 13.28 13.34
CA ASN A 128 -9.79 12.54 14.28
C ASN A 128 -10.47 11.39 13.54
N GLU A 129 -10.35 10.16 14.05
CA GLU A 129 -10.93 8.98 13.44
C GLU A 129 -12.46 9.02 13.32
N ASN A 130 -13.11 9.82 14.16
CA ASN A 130 -14.58 9.89 14.25
C ASN A 130 -15.18 11.13 13.57
N SER A 131 -14.39 11.93 12.84
CA SER A 131 -14.90 13.12 12.16
C SER A 131 -14.06 13.53 10.95
N PHE A 132 -14.70 14.01 9.90
CA PHE A 132 -14.02 14.62 8.76
C PHE A 132 -13.45 15.98 9.15
N MET A 133 -12.12 16.09 9.24
CA MET A 133 -11.43 17.34 9.59
C MET A 133 -10.98 18.12 8.35
N SER A 134 -10.36 17.44 7.40
CA SER A 134 -9.96 18.00 6.10
C SER A 134 -9.80 16.88 5.06
N ASN A 135 -9.86 17.24 3.79
CA ASN A 135 -9.66 16.26 2.73
C ASN A 135 -8.24 15.68 2.76
N LEU A 136 -7.22 16.51 3.00
CA LEU A 136 -5.83 16.06 3.09
C LEU A 136 -5.64 15.00 4.17
N THR A 137 -6.07 15.28 5.40
CA THR A 137 -5.87 14.33 6.52
C THR A 137 -6.70 13.06 6.35
N SER A 138 -7.89 13.16 5.73
CA SER A 138 -8.70 11.98 5.39
C SER A 138 -8.06 11.11 4.31
N ILE A 139 -7.48 11.71 3.26
CA ILE A 139 -6.72 10.98 2.22
C ILE A 139 -5.54 10.24 2.85
N LEU A 140 -4.73 10.93 3.65
CA LEU A 140 -3.54 10.34 4.27
C LEU A 140 -3.91 9.21 5.24
N ALA A 141 -4.90 9.42 6.10
CA ALA A 141 -5.37 8.40 7.03
C ALA A 141 -6.01 7.19 6.32
N PHE A 142 -6.77 7.42 5.25
CA PHE A 142 -7.29 6.34 4.41
C PHE A 142 -6.15 5.46 3.88
N TYR A 143 -5.11 6.09 3.28
CA TYR A 143 -3.99 5.32 2.75
C TYR A 143 -3.13 4.67 3.84
N ALA A 144 -3.02 5.26 5.02
CA ALA A 144 -2.36 4.62 6.15
C ALA A 144 -3.07 3.32 6.54
N TYR A 145 -4.37 3.36 6.80
CA TYR A 145 -5.14 2.18 7.18
C TYR A 145 -5.28 1.18 6.04
N TYR A 146 -5.48 1.62 4.81
CA TYR A 146 -5.54 0.73 3.65
C TYR A 146 -4.21 -0.01 3.43
N SER A 147 -3.08 0.69 3.56
CA SER A 147 -1.73 0.09 3.47
C SER A 147 -1.48 -0.93 4.56
N LEU A 148 -1.85 -0.63 5.81
CA LEU A 148 -1.77 -1.57 6.93
C LEU A 148 -2.67 -2.79 6.71
N GLY A 149 -3.86 -2.59 6.17
CA GLY A 149 -4.78 -3.69 5.81
C GLY A 149 -4.15 -4.63 4.80
N LEU A 150 -3.59 -4.11 3.70
CA LEU A 150 -2.87 -4.90 2.71
C LEU A 150 -1.67 -5.63 3.33
N TYR A 151 -0.88 -4.92 4.14
CA TYR A 151 0.31 -5.46 4.77
C TYR A 151 -0.03 -6.63 5.69
N PHE A 152 -1.00 -6.49 6.59
CA PHE A 152 -1.40 -7.55 7.51
C PHE A 152 -2.04 -8.75 6.82
N ASP A 153 -2.76 -8.54 5.71
CA ASP A 153 -3.28 -9.65 4.90
C ASP A 153 -2.17 -10.50 4.29
N THR A 154 -0.95 -9.97 4.13
CA THR A 154 0.18 -10.77 3.66
C THR A 154 0.79 -11.69 4.71
N PHE A 155 0.49 -11.51 6.01
CA PHE A 155 1.01 -12.31 7.12
C PHE A 155 -0.02 -13.29 7.68
N GLY A 156 -1.29 -12.93 7.65
CA GLY A 156 -2.38 -13.74 8.17
C GLY A 156 -3.63 -13.63 7.30
N LEU A 157 -4.33 -14.74 7.15
CA LEU A 157 -5.59 -14.75 6.41
C LEU A 157 -6.59 -13.79 7.06
N TYR A 158 -6.99 -12.76 6.30
CA TYR A 158 -7.84 -11.66 6.77
C TYR A 158 -7.25 -10.83 7.93
N GLY A 159 -5.91 -10.83 8.06
CA GLY A 159 -5.22 -10.10 9.13
C GLY A 159 -5.45 -8.59 9.11
N GLY A 160 -5.82 -8.04 7.96
CA GLY A 160 -6.09 -6.60 7.76
C GLY A 160 -7.51 -6.14 8.14
N ASP A 161 -8.41 -7.00 8.64
CA ASP A 161 -9.83 -6.65 8.87
C ASP A 161 -10.03 -5.37 9.67
N GLU A 162 -9.33 -5.19 10.78
CA GLU A 162 -9.48 -3.99 11.63
C GLU A 162 -9.02 -2.72 10.90
N MET A 163 -7.99 -2.84 10.08
CA MET A 163 -7.46 -1.71 9.31
C MET A 163 -8.40 -1.30 8.18
N PHE A 164 -8.98 -2.28 7.48
CA PHE A 164 -9.98 -1.99 6.45
C PHE A 164 -11.27 -1.40 7.05
N LYS A 165 -11.69 -1.82 8.25
CA LYS A 165 -12.81 -1.18 8.97
C LYS A 165 -12.49 0.29 9.32
N ALA A 166 -11.27 0.58 9.76
CA ALA A 166 -10.85 1.96 10.01
C ALA A 166 -10.84 2.80 8.72
N ALA A 167 -10.36 2.24 7.61
CA ALA A 167 -10.44 2.89 6.29
C ALA A 167 -11.90 3.12 5.85
N GLU A 168 -12.81 2.18 6.10
CA GLU A 168 -14.25 2.29 5.80
C GLU A 168 -14.92 3.40 6.60
N LEU A 169 -14.55 3.57 7.87
CA LEU A 169 -15.03 4.68 8.69
C LEU A 169 -14.63 6.03 8.09
N ILE A 170 -13.38 6.18 7.64
CA ILE A 170 -12.91 7.40 6.96
C ILE A 170 -13.71 7.66 5.69
N VAL A 171 -13.90 6.65 4.82
CA VAL A 171 -14.71 6.79 3.60
C VAL A 171 -16.13 7.22 3.93
N THR A 172 -16.72 6.65 4.98
CA THR A 172 -18.10 6.98 5.43
C THR A 172 -18.19 8.43 5.88
N GLN A 173 -17.23 8.91 6.66
CA GLN A 173 -17.23 10.31 7.12
C GLN A 173 -16.96 11.30 6.00
N ALA A 174 -16.13 10.94 5.04
CA ALA A 174 -15.81 11.77 3.89
C ALA A 174 -16.92 11.80 2.81
N GLN A 175 -18.05 11.08 2.99
CA GLN A 175 -19.21 11.18 2.07
C GLN A 175 -19.78 12.60 2.01
N SER A 176 -19.59 13.42 3.06
CA SER A 176 -20.03 14.82 3.10
C SER A 176 -19.04 15.78 2.44
N ALA A 177 -17.84 15.33 2.07
CA ALA A 177 -16.83 16.15 1.41
C ALA A 177 -17.34 16.66 0.06
N THR A 178 -16.90 17.87 -0.30
CA THR A 178 -17.13 18.47 -1.62
C THR A 178 -16.14 17.93 -2.66
N GLU A 179 -14.98 17.48 -2.18
CA GLU A 179 -13.92 16.92 -3.00
C GLU A 179 -14.25 15.49 -3.44
N GLY A 180 -13.76 15.13 -4.63
CA GLY A 180 -13.98 13.81 -5.23
C GLY A 180 -13.22 12.66 -4.56
N GLY A 181 -13.54 11.45 -5.01
CA GLY A 181 -12.80 10.24 -4.64
C GLY A 181 -13.42 9.41 -3.51
N TRP A 182 -14.47 9.88 -2.86
CA TRP A 182 -15.09 9.24 -1.69
C TRP A 182 -16.41 8.54 -1.97
N LYS A 183 -17.09 8.88 -3.08
CA LYS A 183 -18.46 8.44 -3.36
C LYS A 183 -18.48 7.43 -4.51
N ALA A 184 -19.35 6.43 -4.40
CA ALA A 184 -19.47 5.36 -5.39
C ALA A 184 -19.86 5.86 -6.79
N PHE A 185 -20.59 6.99 -6.86
CA PHE A 185 -21.13 7.53 -8.12
C PHE A 185 -20.25 8.58 -8.80
N ASP A 186 -19.18 9.07 -8.09
CA ASP A 186 -18.28 10.08 -8.66
C ASP A 186 -17.37 9.45 -9.75
N SER A 187 -16.90 8.24 -9.52
CA SER A 187 -16.00 7.49 -10.42
C SER A 187 -16.03 6.00 -10.07
N TYR A 188 -15.65 5.14 -11.03
CA TYR A 188 -15.41 3.71 -10.77
C TYR A 188 -13.97 3.41 -10.38
N LYS A 189 -13.12 4.43 -10.28
CA LYS A 189 -11.68 4.33 -10.02
C LYS A 189 -11.26 5.34 -8.96
N ASN A 190 -11.75 5.15 -7.73
CA ASN A 190 -11.47 6.04 -6.61
C ASN A 190 -11.27 5.28 -5.30
N ARG A 191 -11.06 5.99 -4.18
CA ARG A 191 -10.84 5.44 -2.84
C ARG A 191 -11.99 4.57 -2.34
N TYR A 192 -13.24 4.95 -2.66
CA TYR A 192 -14.41 4.12 -2.34
C TYR A 192 -14.31 2.74 -2.98
N TRP A 193 -14.09 2.66 -4.29
CA TRP A 193 -14.01 1.39 -5.01
C TRP A 193 -12.73 0.61 -4.70
N LEU A 194 -11.63 1.31 -4.39
CA LEU A 194 -10.40 0.67 -3.95
C LEU A 194 -10.62 -0.12 -2.67
N LEU A 195 -11.34 0.46 -1.70
CA LEU A 195 -11.69 -0.21 -0.44
C LEU A 195 -12.75 -1.29 -0.64
N GLU A 196 -13.83 -0.98 -1.36
CA GLU A 196 -14.94 -1.90 -1.60
C GLU A 196 -14.47 -3.21 -2.22
N ASN A 197 -13.52 -3.17 -3.15
CA ASN A 197 -12.95 -4.35 -3.79
C ASN A 197 -12.23 -5.29 -2.80
N PHE A 198 -11.85 -4.81 -1.64
CA PHE A 198 -11.22 -5.63 -0.58
C PHE A 198 -12.18 -6.05 0.52
N THR A 199 -13.17 -5.23 0.83
CA THR A 199 -14.11 -5.47 1.94
C THR A 199 -15.34 -6.26 1.50
N ASN A 200 -15.69 -6.21 0.22
CA ASN A 200 -16.83 -6.94 -0.33
C ASN A 200 -16.60 -8.46 -0.28
N ALA A 201 -17.56 -9.18 0.32
CA ALA A 201 -17.53 -10.62 0.47
C ALA A 201 -17.38 -11.38 -0.87
N ALA A 202 -17.93 -10.84 -1.98
CA ALA A 202 -17.83 -11.44 -3.29
C ALA A 202 -16.37 -11.51 -3.82
N TYR A 203 -15.50 -10.61 -3.37
CA TYR A 203 -14.09 -10.54 -3.80
C TYR A 203 -13.11 -10.99 -2.72
N ARG A 204 -13.61 -11.60 -1.66
CA ARG A 204 -12.80 -12.14 -0.56
C ARG A 204 -11.65 -13.07 -0.99
N PRO A 205 -11.73 -13.82 -2.10
CA PRO A 205 -10.60 -14.59 -2.61
C PRO A 205 -9.34 -13.74 -2.92
N LEU A 206 -9.46 -12.44 -3.22
CA LEU A 206 -8.27 -11.58 -3.37
C LEU A 206 -7.43 -11.49 -2.09
N ARG A 207 -8.07 -11.49 -0.93
CA ARG A 207 -7.39 -11.48 0.37
C ARG A 207 -6.75 -12.83 0.69
N GLN A 208 -7.35 -13.94 0.23
CA GLN A 208 -6.72 -15.26 0.28
C GLN A 208 -5.46 -15.30 -0.59
N TYR A 209 -5.55 -14.74 -1.81
CA TYR A 209 -4.38 -14.56 -2.67
C TYR A 209 -3.28 -13.76 -1.97
N MET A 210 -3.60 -12.62 -1.32
CA MET A 210 -2.60 -11.81 -0.63
C MET A 210 -1.84 -12.63 0.43
N TYR A 211 -2.54 -13.43 1.22
CA TYR A 211 -1.94 -14.31 2.22
C TYR A 211 -1.11 -15.45 1.59
N GLU A 212 -1.73 -16.27 0.72
CA GLU A 212 -1.06 -17.46 0.18
C GLU A 212 0.12 -17.09 -0.72
N TYR A 213 -0.03 -16.07 -1.57
CA TYR A 213 1.04 -15.59 -2.44
C TYR A 213 2.27 -15.10 -1.65
N HIS A 214 2.06 -14.30 -0.61
CA HIS A 214 3.16 -13.70 0.14
C HIS A 214 3.68 -14.62 1.24
N ARG A 215 2.80 -15.09 2.14
CA ARG A 215 3.24 -15.87 3.31
C ARG A 215 3.64 -17.29 2.96
N LEU A 216 2.79 -17.97 2.18
CA LEU A 216 3.03 -19.36 1.80
C LEU A 216 3.84 -19.50 0.52
N GLY A 217 3.92 -18.43 -0.28
CA GLY A 217 4.71 -18.35 -1.50
C GLY A 217 6.07 -17.69 -1.28
N LEU A 218 6.13 -16.35 -1.37
CA LEU A 218 7.41 -15.59 -1.35
C LEU A 218 8.25 -15.84 -0.11
N ASP A 219 7.65 -15.87 1.10
CA ASP A 219 8.39 -16.10 2.35
C ASP A 219 8.96 -17.53 2.41
N VAL A 220 8.27 -18.50 1.82
CA VAL A 220 8.77 -19.88 1.71
C VAL A 220 9.91 -19.97 0.71
N MET A 221 9.83 -19.25 -0.42
CA MET A 221 10.93 -19.12 -1.37
C MET A 221 12.17 -18.45 -0.72
N GLY A 222 11.95 -17.35 0.00
CA GLY A 222 13.02 -16.66 0.73
C GLY A 222 13.70 -17.53 1.81
N ASN A 223 12.96 -18.49 2.38
CA ASN A 223 13.52 -19.51 3.29
C ASN A 223 14.23 -20.69 2.57
N GLY A 224 14.54 -20.57 1.29
CA GLY A 224 15.29 -21.56 0.50
C GLY A 224 14.44 -22.66 -0.12
N LYS A 225 13.13 -22.70 0.09
CA LYS A 225 12.21 -23.69 -0.50
C LYS A 225 11.54 -23.11 -1.75
N VAL A 226 12.35 -22.86 -2.79
CA VAL A 226 11.94 -22.12 -3.98
C VAL A 226 10.77 -22.78 -4.72
N ASP A 227 10.84 -24.11 -4.92
CA ASP A 227 9.82 -24.84 -5.66
C ASP A 227 8.50 -24.94 -4.87
N ASP A 228 8.57 -25.21 -3.56
CA ASP A 228 7.37 -25.24 -2.69
C ASP A 228 6.66 -23.88 -2.67
N GLY A 229 7.43 -22.79 -2.51
CA GLY A 229 6.88 -21.44 -2.50
C GLY A 229 6.24 -21.06 -3.84
N ARG A 230 6.92 -21.36 -4.97
CA ARG A 230 6.37 -21.09 -6.29
C ARG A 230 5.11 -21.91 -6.58
N ALA A 231 5.06 -23.16 -6.16
CA ALA A 231 3.86 -24.00 -6.26
C ALA A 231 2.68 -23.40 -5.49
N ALA A 232 2.92 -22.89 -4.27
CA ALA A 232 1.90 -22.19 -3.48
C ALA A 232 1.42 -20.91 -4.18
N MET A 233 2.35 -20.11 -4.72
CA MET A 233 2.02 -18.92 -5.51
C MET A 233 1.18 -19.29 -6.74
N THR A 234 1.55 -20.34 -7.46
CA THR A 234 0.82 -20.83 -8.64
C THR A 234 -0.60 -21.27 -8.29
N LYS A 235 -0.77 -21.89 -7.12
CA LYS A 235 -2.11 -22.25 -6.61
C LYS A 235 -2.92 -21.00 -6.26
N SER A 236 -2.31 -20.01 -5.62
CA SER A 236 -2.99 -18.79 -5.20
C SER A 236 -3.54 -17.97 -6.37
N LEU A 237 -3.01 -18.11 -7.58
CA LEU A 237 -3.55 -17.47 -8.78
C LEU A 237 -4.98 -17.91 -9.11
N ASP A 238 -5.40 -19.08 -8.64
CA ASP A 238 -6.78 -19.56 -8.84
C ASP A 238 -7.80 -18.62 -8.14
N TYR A 239 -7.43 -18.00 -7.03
CA TYR A 239 -8.27 -17.00 -6.35
C TYR A 239 -8.47 -15.76 -7.21
N VAL A 240 -7.38 -15.25 -7.79
CA VAL A 240 -7.44 -14.08 -8.69
C VAL A 240 -8.29 -14.41 -9.93
N LYS A 241 -8.08 -15.60 -10.52
CA LYS A 241 -8.85 -16.08 -11.65
C LYS A 241 -10.33 -16.22 -11.33
N SER A 242 -10.68 -16.72 -10.14
CA SER A 242 -12.08 -16.86 -9.72
C SER A 242 -12.79 -15.50 -9.63
N VAL A 243 -12.11 -14.48 -9.09
CA VAL A 243 -12.64 -13.11 -9.01
C VAL A 243 -12.75 -12.48 -10.40
N TYR A 244 -11.74 -12.67 -11.26
CA TYR A 244 -11.79 -12.21 -12.64
C TYR A 244 -12.98 -12.81 -13.41
N ASN A 245 -13.24 -14.11 -13.27
CA ASN A 245 -14.38 -14.76 -13.90
C ASN A 245 -15.73 -14.21 -13.43
N SER A 246 -15.81 -13.76 -12.16
CA SER A 246 -17.00 -13.14 -11.59
C SER A 246 -17.15 -11.67 -12.01
N LYS A 247 -16.05 -10.93 -12.05
CA LYS A 247 -15.99 -9.48 -12.33
C LYS A 247 -14.73 -9.11 -13.10
N PRO A 248 -14.67 -9.30 -14.44
CA PRO A 248 -13.45 -9.05 -15.22
C PRO A 248 -12.90 -7.64 -15.12
N ASN A 249 -13.77 -6.64 -14.98
CA ASN A 249 -13.40 -5.22 -14.90
C ASN A 249 -13.26 -4.70 -13.47
N LEU A 250 -13.02 -5.59 -12.50
CA LEU A 250 -12.82 -5.16 -11.11
C LEU A 250 -11.59 -4.23 -11.03
N TYR A 251 -11.76 -3.08 -10.41
CA TYR A 251 -10.72 -2.04 -10.39
C TYR A 251 -9.41 -2.52 -9.77
N PHE A 252 -9.50 -3.26 -8.67
CA PHE A 252 -8.30 -3.77 -7.99
C PHE A 252 -7.50 -4.75 -8.86
N LEU A 253 -8.11 -5.50 -9.78
CA LEU A 253 -7.37 -6.39 -10.68
C LEU A 253 -6.43 -5.63 -11.63
N GLN A 254 -6.83 -4.42 -12.08
CA GLN A 254 -5.95 -3.56 -12.87
C GLN A 254 -4.74 -3.10 -12.05
N ILE A 255 -4.98 -2.66 -10.81
CA ILE A 255 -3.92 -2.25 -9.87
C ILE A 255 -2.99 -3.42 -9.54
N LEU A 256 -3.55 -4.62 -9.34
CA LEU A 256 -2.78 -5.84 -9.07
C LEU A 256 -1.84 -6.18 -10.24
N ASN A 257 -2.34 -6.11 -11.47
CA ASN A 257 -1.54 -6.34 -12.68
C ASN A 257 -0.36 -5.36 -12.75
N ASP A 258 -0.62 -4.06 -12.59
CA ASP A 258 0.41 -3.03 -12.62
C ASP A 258 1.42 -3.17 -11.46
N THR A 259 0.96 -3.62 -10.29
CA THR A 259 1.81 -3.84 -9.12
C THR A 259 2.69 -5.09 -9.26
N LYS A 260 2.15 -6.19 -9.83
CA LYS A 260 2.77 -7.53 -9.76
C LYS A 260 3.37 -8.04 -11.07
N ARG A 261 3.13 -7.39 -12.19
CA ARG A 261 3.56 -7.84 -13.53
C ARG A 261 5.02 -8.29 -13.55
N ASP A 262 5.93 -7.45 -13.12
CA ASP A 262 7.37 -7.76 -13.17
C ASP A 262 7.76 -8.85 -12.17
N GLU A 263 7.17 -8.86 -10.99
CA GLU A 263 7.38 -9.93 -10.00
C GLU A 263 6.90 -11.27 -10.54
N TRP A 264 5.71 -11.33 -11.13
CA TRP A 264 5.20 -12.54 -11.77
C TRP A 264 6.12 -13.06 -12.87
N LYS A 265 6.58 -12.17 -13.76
CA LYS A 265 7.54 -12.54 -14.81
C LYS A 265 8.81 -13.15 -14.22
N ASN A 266 9.35 -12.53 -13.18
CA ASN A 266 10.59 -13.01 -12.52
C ASN A 266 10.39 -14.36 -11.84
N VAL A 267 9.31 -14.55 -11.09
CA VAL A 267 8.99 -15.80 -10.39
C VAL A 267 8.85 -16.98 -11.35
N TYR A 268 8.14 -16.75 -12.47
CA TYR A 268 7.84 -17.83 -13.41
C TYR A 268 8.90 -18.02 -14.52
N SER A 269 9.85 -17.10 -14.67
CA SER A 269 10.94 -17.23 -15.65
C SER A 269 11.80 -18.49 -15.46
N GLN A 270 11.88 -19.01 -14.24
CA GLN A 270 12.68 -20.19 -13.88
C GLN A 270 11.85 -21.39 -13.40
N GLY A 271 10.52 -21.28 -13.44
CA GLY A 271 9.60 -22.32 -12.97
C GLY A 271 9.49 -23.52 -13.94
N PRO A 272 8.99 -24.67 -13.45
CA PRO A 272 8.62 -25.79 -14.30
C PRO A 272 7.62 -25.39 -15.39
N GLN A 273 7.67 -26.07 -16.54
CA GLN A 273 6.81 -25.75 -17.69
C GLN A 273 5.31 -25.76 -17.34
N GLN A 274 4.87 -26.69 -16.49
CA GLN A 274 3.48 -26.77 -16.07
C GLN A 274 3.01 -25.54 -15.30
N GLU A 275 3.82 -25.05 -14.33
CA GLU A 275 3.51 -23.85 -13.56
C GLU A 275 3.52 -22.61 -14.46
N ARG A 276 4.53 -22.49 -15.33
CA ARG A 276 4.61 -21.40 -16.32
C ARG A 276 3.38 -21.34 -17.21
N THR A 277 2.99 -22.47 -17.75
CA THR A 277 1.80 -22.55 -18.64
C THR A 277 0.54 -22.11 -17.90
N LYS A 278 0.32 -22.60 -16.67
CA LYS A 278 -0.83 -22.19 -15.87
C LYS A 278 -0.81 -20.68 -15.59
N ALA A 279 0.32 -20.15 -15.13
CA ALA A 279 0.47 -18.74 -14.79
C ALA A 279 0.27 -17.83 -16.04
N VAL A 280 0.93 -18.15 -17.15
CA VAL A 280 0.82 -17.39 -18.40
C VAL A 280 -0.62 -17.35 -18.91
N ASN A 281 -1.35 -18.47 -18.87
CA ASN A 281 -2.74 -18.49 -19.27
C ASN A 281 -3.61 -17.54 -18.42
N ILE A 282 -3.37 -17.49 -17.11
CA ILE A 282 -4.09 -16.59 -16.21
C ILE A 282 -3.69 -15.13 -16.49
N PHE A 283 -2.40 -14.83 -16.60
CA PHE A 283 -1.92 -13.46 -16.80
C PHE A 283 -2.40 -12.84 -18.11
N ARG A 284 -2.42 -13.62 -19.19
CA ARG A 284 -2.93 -13.16 -20.49
C ARG A 284 -4.41 -12.77 -20.46
N GLU A 285 -5.19 -13.45 -19.63
CA GLU A 285 -6.60 -13.09 -19.45
C GLU A 285 -6.77 -11.85 -18.56
N LEU A 286 -5.97 -11.73 -17.50
CA LEU A 286 -6.01 -10.60 -16.56
C LEU A 286 -5.48 -9.30 -17.19
N ASP A 287 -4.47 -9.42 -18.06
CA ASP A 287 -3.73 -8.29 -18.62
C ASP A 287 -3.40 -8.55 -20.12
N PRO A 288 -4.43 -8.53 -20.99
CA PRO A 288 -4.26 -8.84 -22.41
C PRO A 288 -3.35 -7.87 -23.15
N THR A 289 -3.17 -6.64 -22.63
CA THR A 289 -2.29 -5.64 -23.24
C THR A 289 -0.81 -6.02 -23.18
N HIS A 290 -0.41 -6.88 -22.24
CA HIS A 290 0.96 -7.39 -22.07
C HIS A 290 1.08 -8.89 -22.37
N ALA A 291 0.13 -9.45 -23.14
CA ALA A 291 0.06 -10.89 -23.43
C ALA A 291 1.36 -11.44 -24.01
N GLU A 292 2.00 -10.70 -24.95
CA GLU A 292 3.27 -11.10 -25.58
C GLU A 292 4.41 -11.24 -24.55
N GLU A 293 4.48 -10.35 -23.57
CA GLU A 293 5.49 -10.42 -22.50
C GLU A 293 5.33 -11.69 -21.65
N TYR A 294 4.09 -12.09 -21.37
CA TYR A 294 3.81 -13.32 -20.64
C TYR A 294 4.08 -14.56 -21.48
N GLU A 295 3.75 -14.56 -22.78
CA GLU A 295 4.03 -15.67 -23.69
C GLU A 295 5.53 -15.95 -23.82
N ALA A 296 6.36 -14.92 -23.77
CA ALA A 296 7.82 -15.08 -23.77
C ALA A 296 8.31 -16.01 -22.66
N LEU A 297 7.60 -16.08 -21.52
CA LEU A 297 7.94 -16.99 -20.41
C LEU A 297 7.84 -18.48 -20.80
N LEU A 298 6.95 -18.85 -21.73
CA LEU A 298 6.80 -20.24 -22.18
C LEU A 298 8.07 -20.77 -22.85
N ASN A 299 8.83 -19.87 -23.48
CA ASN A 299 10.08 -20.18 -24.21
C ASN A 299 11.33 -19.88 -23.38
N ALA A 300 11.20 -19.35 -22.15
CA ALA A 300 12.32 -19.03 -21.28
C ALA A 300 13.09 -20.32 -20.94
N LYS A 301 14.40 -20.34 -21.21
CA LYS A 301 15.27 -21.43 -20.77
C LYS A 301 15.57 -21.21 -19.27
N PRO A 302 15.41 -22.23 -18.41
CA PRO A 302 15.84 -22.13 -17.03
C PRO A 302 17.33 -21.71 -16.98
N LYS A 303 17.64 -20.69 -16.20
CA LYS A 303 19.04 -20.37 -15.92
C LYS A 303 19.51 -21.38 -14.87
N PHE A 304 20.36 -22.30 -15.25
CA PHE A 304 21.07 -23.22 -14.34
C PHE A 304 22.19 -22.48 -13.62
#